data_844262a7c9bf4022964fc0ead9781d05
#
_entry.id   844262a7c9bf4022964fc0ead9781d05
#
_cell.length_a   1.000
_cell.length_b   1.000
_cell.length_c   1.000
_cell.angle_alpha   90.00
_cell.angle_beta   90.00
_cell.angle_gamma   90.00
#
_symmetry.space_group_name_H-M   'P 1'
#
loop_
_entity.id
_entity.type
_entity.pdbx_description
1 polymer ?
#
loop_
_entity_poly.entity_id
_entity_poly.type
_entity_poly.pdbx_seq_one_letter_code
_entity_poly.pdbx_strand_id
1 'polypeptide(L)'
;MTPGLTLSNRSNTMRWLLSDRSILTVYQKKIMCSHKTITPETAPQNAIATLKMLGRRHSKKLFLTLLLVVAENVTYLLYPLLAGFAINAIVTGQALHAVLYAVMVFTMWALGAARRSVDTRTFARIYAELAVPVIVAQRHEKQNASTIAARVTLSREFVDFFELHLPTLITSLASISGAAIMLLVIEFWTGVGCLIILLILACFLLGFSRKNEALFGRLNNRLEKEVSLVTVAQAPALAKHYGVLARLRIGLSDREALGFITIGTAAALLFAFTILSMTRKGMGDAGHIYSVMTYLWMFAMSLDDGPRLLEKYSQLKDIGKRVNTGS
;
A
#
# COMPACT_ATOMS: atom_id res chain seq x y z
N MET A 1 -39.29 -7.49 -34.96
CA MET A 1 -38.33 -6.95 -35.96
C MET A 1 -37.16 -6.33 -35.21
N THR A 2 -36.10 -7.08 -35.04
CA THR A 2 -34.81 -6.64 -34.43
C THR A 2 -33.76 -6.60 -35.53
N PRO A 3 -33.02 -5.49 -35.71
CA PRO A 3 -31.89 -5.50 -36.64
C PRO A 3 -30.63 -5.99 -35.94
N GLY A 4 -29.98 -6.99 -36.54
CA GLY A 4 -28.70 -7.55 -36.15
C GLY A 4 -27.56 -6.56 -36.29
N LEU A 5 -26.77 -6.43 -35.25
CA LEU A 5 -25.47 -5.75 -35.26
C LEU A 5 -24.36 -6.77 -35.56
N THR A 6 -23.77 -6.62 -36.71
CA THR A 6 -22.68 -7.44 -37.28
C THR A 6 -21.40 -7.25 -36.52
N LEU A 7 -20.86 -8.35 -36.00
CA LEU A 7 -19.52 -8.53 -35.38
C LEU A 7 -18.40 -8.50 -36.45
N SER A 8 -18.17 -7.38 -37.12
CA SER A 8 -17.14 -7.32 -38.17
C SER A 8 -16.08 -6.27 -38.01
N ASN A 9 -15.96 -5.58 -36.85
CA ASN A 9 -14.96 -4.49 -36.75
C ASN A 9 -13.94 -4.59 -35.58
N ARG A 10 -13.83 -5.74 -34.92
CA ARG A 10 -12.80 -5.94 -33.89
C ARG A 10 -11.52 -6.64 -34.38
N SER A 11 -11.50 -7.20 -35.58
CA SER A 11 -10.32 -7.90 -36.09
C SER A 11 -9.30 -6.98 -36.77
N ASN A 12 -9.66 -5.79 -37.19
CA ASN A 12 -8.75 -4.88 -37.90
C ASN A 12 -7.89 -4.00 -37.00
N THR A 13 -8.31 -3.67 -35.80
CA THR A 13 -7.47 -2.89 -34.84
C THR A 13 -6.35 -3.72 -34.23
N MET A 14 -6.50 -5.03 -34.10
CA MET A 14 -5.46 -5.90 -33.57
C MET A 14 -4.37 -6.26 -34.61
N ARG A 15 -4.68 -6.17 -35.90
CA ARG A 15 -3.73 -6.42 -36.98
C ARG A 15 -2.73 -5.29 -37.18
N TRP A 16 -3.07 -4.05 -36.84
CA TRP A 16 -2.17 -2.89 -36.94
C TRP A 16 -1.07 -2.89 -35.87
N LEU A 17 -1.34 -3.47 -34.69
CA LEU A 17 -0.36 -3.57 -33.60
C LEU A 17 0.68 -4.70 -33.80
N LEU A 18 0.43 -5.63 -34.70
CA LEU A 18 1.33 -6.76 -34.98
C LEU A 18 2.15 -6.58 -36.27
N SER A 19 1.90 -5.53 -37.07
CA SER A 19 2.58 -5.28 -38.35
C SER A 19 3.84 -4.45 -38.27
N ASP A 20 4.14 -3.83 -37.13
CA ASP A 20 5.31 -2.98 -37.01
C ASP A 20 6.52 -3.75 -36.44
N ARG A 21 7.11 -4.62 -37.30
CA ARG A 21 8.38 -5.30 -37.02
C ARG A 21 9.52 -4.33 -36.70
N SER A 22 9.41 -3.06 -37.09
CA SER A 22 10.41 -2.03 -36.83
C SER A 22 10.49 -1.65 -35.37
N ILE A 23 9.34 -1.58 -34.66
CA ILE A 23 9.26 -1.26 -33.21
C ILE A 23 9.82 -2.41 -32.37
N LEU A 24 9.49 -3.67 -32.72
CA LEU A 24 10.03 -4.85 -32.04
C LEU A 24 11.55 -4.99 -32.26
N THR A 25 12.06 -4.68 -33.44
CA THR A 25 13.52 -4.75 -33.75
C THR A 25 14.29 -3.65 -33.04
N VAL A 26 13.74 -2.45 -32.93
CA VAL A 26 14.35 -1.33 -32.18
C VAL A 26 14.34 -1.61 -30.66
N TYR A 27 13.27 -2.20 -30.14
CA TYR A 27 13.21 -2.63 -28.73
C TYR A 27 14.15 -3.78 -28.43
N GLN A 28 14.23 -4.80 -29.29
CA GLN A 28 15.20 -5.89 -29.16
C GLN A 28 16.66 -5.39 -29.26
N LYS A 29 16.96 -4.48 -30.17
CA LYS A 29 18.31 -3.90 -30.31
C LYS A 29 18.69 -3.01 -29.11
N LYS A 30 17.74 -2.30 -28.54
CA LYS A 30 17.95 -1.46 -27.32
C LYS A 30 18.10 -2.30 -26.05
N ILE A 31 17.43 -3.45 -25.97
CA ILE A 31 17.61 -4.44 -24.90
C ILE A 31 18.95 -5.16 -25.04
N MET A 32 19.35 -5.54 -26.26
CA MET A 32 20.66 -6.20 -26.50
C MET A 32 21.85 -5.27 -26.31
N CYS A 33 21.78 -3.99 -26.65
CA CYS A 33 22.89 -3.04 -26.40
C CYS A 33 23.04 -2.58 -24.96
N SER A 34 22.05 -2.81 -24.08
CA SER A 34 22.15 -2.53 -22.64
C SER A 34 22.63 -3.73 -21.82
N HIS A 35 22.79 -4.89 -22.42
CA HIS A 35 23.38 -6.06 -21.78
C HIS A 35 24.91 -5.98 -21.78
N LYS A 36 25.47 -5.27 -20.84
CA LYS A 36 26.76 -5.69 -20.28
C LYS A 36 26.49 -7.06 -19.65
N THR A 37 27.00 -8.09 -20.32
CA THR A 37 26.95 -9.49 -19.95
C THR A 37 27.20 -9.63 -18.44
N ILE A 38 26.17 -9.95 -17.67
CA ILE A 38 26.33 -10.49 -16.31
C ILE A 38 26.75 -11.93 -16.55
N THR A 39 28.02 -12.21 -16.37
CA THR A 39 28.55 -13.57 -16.37
C THR A 39 27.85 -14.36 -15.25
N PRO A 40 27.51 -15.66 -15.46
CA PRO A 40 26.78 -16.48 -14.46
C PRO A 40 27.50 -16.63 -13.11
N GLU A 41 28.77 -16.26 -13.05
CA GLU A 41 29.63 -16.42 -11.86
C GLU A 41 29.37 -15.42 -10.72
N THR A 42 28.53 -14.40 -10.91
CA THR A 42 28.27 -13.37 -9.90
C THR A 42 26.80 -13.26 -9.50
N ALA A 43 26.01 -14.33 -9.68
CA ALA A 43 24.66 -14.36 -9.09
C ALA A 43 24.82 -14.43 -7.56
N PRO A 44 24.51 -13.37 -6.81
CA PRO A 44 24.64 -13.42 -5.35
C PRO A 44 23.65 -14.45 -4.82
N GLN A 45 24.17 -15.42 -4.06
CA GLN A 45 23.41 -16.51 -3.43
C GLN A 45 22.42 -16.01 -2.38
N ASN A 46 22.48 -14.72 -2.00
CA ASN A 46 21.61 -14.07 -1.02
C ASN A 46 20.71 -13.01 -1.67
N ALA A 47 19.41 -13.16 -1.53
CA ALA A 47 18.42 -12.19 -2.05
C ALA A 47 18.62 -10.77 -1.48
N ILE A 48 19.12 -10.63 -0.24
CA ILE A 48 19.48 -9.32 0.36
C ILE A 48 20.66 -8.68 -0.39
N ALA A 49 21.65 -9.47 -0.80
CA ALA A 49 22.77 -8.96 -1.58
C ALA A 49 22.33 -8.53 -2.99
N THR A 50 21.46 -9.30 -3.62
CA THR A 50 20.82 -8.95 -4.91
C THR A 50 20.02 -7.66 -4.77
N LEU A 51 19.27 -7.51 -3.69
CA LEU A 51 18.50 -6.31 -3.39
C LEU A 51 19.38 -5.08 -3.24
N LYS A 52 20.43 -5.21 -2.42
CA LYS A 52 21.39 -4.11 -2.19
C LYS A 52 22.10 -3.71 -3.48
N MET A 53 22.40 -4.66 -4.35
CA MET A 53 22.99 -4.41 -5.66
C MET A 53 22.00 -3.69 -6.59
N LEU A 54 20.74 -4.16 -6.68
CA LEU A 54 19.68 -3.53 -7.48
C LEU A 54 19.31 -2.15 -6.94
N GLY A 55 19.23 -2.01 -5.62
CA GLY A 55 18.99 -0.74 -4.96
C GLY A 55 20.08 0.28 -5.29
N ARG A 56 21.35 -0.12 -5.30
CA ARG A 56 22.48 0.74 -5.72
C ARG A 56 22.43 1.04 -7.23
N ARG A 57 22.08 0.07 -8.07
CA ARG A 57 22.02 0.25 -9.53
C ARG A 57 20.88 1.19 -9.94
N HIS A 58 19.73 1.13 -9.26
CA HIS A 58 18.56 1.95 -9.53
C HIS A 58 18.31 3.06 -8.51
N SER A 59 19.34 3.41 -7.70
CA SER A 59 19.21 4.35 -6.58
C SER A 59 18.56 5.68 -6.94
N LYS A 60 18.91 6.28 -8.09
CA LYS A 60 18.31 7.53 -8.55
C LYS A 60 16.81 7.42 -8.85
N LYS A 61 16.37 6.29 -9.42
CA LYS A 61 14.96 6.05 -9.74
C LYS A 61 14.16 5.75 -8.48
N LEU A 62 14.71 4.93 -7.58
CA LEU A 62 14.11 4.64 -6.28
C LEU A 62 14.02 5.89 -5.41
N PHE A 63 15.04 6.75 -5.45
CA PHE A 63 15.00 8.05 -4.77
C PHE A 63 13.90 8.96 -5.35
N LEU A 64 13.76 9.02 -6.68
CA LEU A 64 12.69 9.79 -7.33
C LEU A 64 11.31 9.27 -6.94
N THR A 65 11.10 7.94 -6.91
CA THR A 65 9.87 7.31 -6.43
C THR A 65 9.56 7.73 -5.01
N LEU A 66 10.54 7.62 -4.10
CA LEU A 66 10.38 8.01 -2.70
C LEU A 66 10.10 9.52 -2.56
N LEU A 67 10.78 10.36 -3.31
CA LEU A 67 10.54 11.81 -3.33
C LEU A 67 9.11 12.14 -3.76
N LEU A 68 8.59 11.47 -4.79
CA LEU A 68 7.20 11.64 -5.22
C LEU A 68 6.19 11.17 -4.17
N VAL A 69 6.46 10.06 -3.46
CA VAL A 69 5.64 9.60 -2.33
C VAL A 69 5.61 10.67 -1.23
N VAL A 70 6.76 11.23 -0.87
CA VAL A 70 6.83 12.31 0.13
C VAL A 70 6.08 13.55 -0.33
N ALA A 71 6.29 14.00 -1.58
CA ALA A 71 5.61 15.16 -2.15
C ALA A 71 4.08 14.98 -2.16
N GLU A 72 3.59 13.80 -2.54
CA GLU A 72 2.15 13.48 -2.51
C GLU A 72 1.60 13.54 -1.08
N ASN A 73 2.33 12.97 -0.09
CA ASN A 73 1.90 13.01 1.31
C ASN A 73 1.91 14.43 1.89
N VAL A 74 2.91 15.25 1.58
CA VAL A 74 2.94 16.66 2.00
C VAL A 74 1.75 17.41 1.40
N THR A 75 1.47 17.22 0.12
CA THR A 75 0.33 17.87 -0.55
C THR A 75 -0.99 17.40 0.08
N TYR A 76 -1.11 16.11 0.41
CA TYR A 76 -2.28 15.55 1.08
C TYR A 76 -2.48 16.15 2.49
N LEU A 77 -1.39 16.36 3.25
CA LEU A 77 -1.46 17.01 4.57
C LEU A 77 -1.80 18.50 4.49
N LEU A 78 -1.41 19.18 3.43
CA LEU A 78 -1.75 20.61 3.24
C LEU A 78 -3.19 20.83 2.78
N TYR A 79 -3.83 19.80 2.21
CA TYR A 79 -5.19 19.88 1.67
C TYR A 79 -6.21 20.49 2.64
N PRO A 80 -6.39 20.04 3.89
CA PRO A 80 -7.42 20.60 4.78
C PRO A 80 -7.16 22.07 5.14
N LEU A 81 -5.88 22.43 5.31
CA LEU A 81 -5.48 23.80 5.64
C LEU A 81 -5.81 24.76 4.48
N LEU A 82 -5.41 24.41 3.27
CA LEU A 82 -5.66 25.22 2.08
C LEU A 82 -7.16 25.28 1.72
N ALA A 83 -7.90 24.20 1.97
CA ALA A 83 -9.36 24.21 1.85
C ALA A 83 -10.00 25.17 2.85
N GLY A 84 -9.50 25.22 4.09
CA GLY A 84 -9.95 26.18 5.09
C GLY A 84 -9.72 27.62 4.64
N PHE A 85 -8.55 27.94 4.10
CA PHE A 85 -8.28 29.28 3.52
C PHE A 85 -9.22 29.60 2.36
N ALA A 86 -9.49 28.63 1.48
CA ALA A 86 -10.43 28.82 0.38
C ALA A 86 -11.86 29.11 0.87
N ILE A 87 -12.32 28.40 1.91
CA ILE A 87 -13.63 28.64 2.52
C ILE A 87 -13.72 30.06 3.09
N ASN A 88 -12.71 30.51 3.81
CA ASN A 88 -12.67 31.88 4.35
C ASN A 88 -12.66 32.92 3.22
N ALA A 89 -11.92 32.66 2.13
CA ALA A 89 -11.91 33.53 0.95
C ALA A 89 -13.29 33.61 0.27
N ILE A 90 -14.02 32.51 0.21
CA ILE A 90 -15.41 32.47 -0.30
C ILE A 90 -16.31 33.32 0.59
N VAL A 91 -16.26 33.14 1.91
CA VAL A 91 -17.09 33.88 2.86
C VAL A 91 -16.82 35.39 2.82
N THR A 92 -15.56 35.78 2.57
CA THR A 92 -15.15 37.20 2.46
C THR A 92 -15.28 37.76 1.04
N GLY A 93 -15.78 36.98 0.06
CA GLY A 93 -15.98 37.41 -1.32
C GLY A 93 -14.70 37.54 -2.15
N GLN A 94 -13.59 36.95 -1.70
CA GLN A 94 -12.28 37.02 -2.38
C GLN A 94 -12.13 35.88 -3.40
N ALA A 95 -12.87 35.93 -4.51
CA ALA A 95 -12.95 34.85 -5.49
C ALA A 95 -11.58 34.40 -6.04
N LEU A 96 -10.63 35.32 -6.27
CA LEU A 96 -9.30 34.95 -6.78
C LEU A 96 -8.53 34.03 -5.80
N HIS A 97 -8.57 34.35 -4.50
CA HIS A 97 -7.93 33.53 -3.48
C HIS A 97 -8.62 32.17 -3.33
N ALA A 98 -9.95 32.11 -3.46
CA ALA A 98 -10.67 30.86 -3.45
C ALA A 98 -10.28 29.95 -4.64
N VAL A 99 -10.10 30.51 -5.84
CA VAL A 99 -9.72 29.75 -7.05
C VAL A 99 -8.31 29.16 -6.96
N LEU A 100 -7.39 29.75 -6.17
CA LEU A 100 -6.05 29.18 -5.94
C LEU A 100 -6.11 27.75 -5.38
N TYR A 101 -7.18 27.41 -4.66
CA TYR A 101 -7.38 26.04 -4.19
C TYR A 101 -7.54 25.03 -5.34
N ALA A 102 -8.13 25.42 -6.47
CA ALA A 102 -8.21 24.55 -7.64
C ALA A 102 -6.84 24.18 -8.21
N VAL A 103 -5.86 25.10 -8.14
CA VAL A 103 -4.47 24.84 -8.54
C VAL A 103 -3.84 23.77 -7.62
N MET A 104 -4.11 23.88 -6.33
CA MET A 104 -3.65 22.87 -5.36
C MET A 104 -4.24 21.50 -5.65
N VAL A 105 -5.54 21.42 -5.92
CA VAL A 105 -6.22 20.16 -6.28
C VAL A 105 -5.60 19.58 -7.56
N PHE A 106 -5.39 20.40 -8.60
CA PHE A 106 -4.73 19.96 -9.82
C PHE A 106 -3.32 19.43 -9.54
N THR A 107 -2.53 20.13 -8.72
CA THR A 107 -1.17 19.72 -8.34
C THR A 107 -1.17 18.36 -7.65
N MET A 108 -2.12 18.12 -6.74
CA MET A 108 -2.27 16.82 -6.05
C MET A 108 -2.52 15.68 -7.04
N TRP A 109 -3.44 15.86 -7.99
CA TRP A 109 -3.72 14.87 -9.02
C TRP A 109 -2.55 14.66 -9.98
N ALA A 110 -1.86 15.75 -10.37
CA ALA A 110 -0.68 15.69 -11.24
C ALA A 110 0.48 14.93 -10.57
N LEU A 111 0.74 15.18 -9.28
CA LEU A 111 1.73 14.43 -8.49
C LEU A 111 1.36 12.95 -8.39
N GLY A 112 0.11 12.64 -8.09
CA GLY A 112 -0.36 11.25 -8.03
C GLY A 112 -0.22 10.52 -9.38
N ALA A 113 -0.52 11.17 -10.49
CA ALA A 113 -0.34 10.63 -11.83
C ALA A 113 1.15 10.41 -12.17
N ALA A 114 2.00 11.40 -11.86
CA ALA A 114 3.43 11.31 -12.05
C ALA A 114 4.04 10.16 -11.23
N ARG A 115 3.67 10.04 -9.95
CA ARG A 115 4.10 8.95 -9.08
C ARG A 115 3.75 7.59 -9.68
N ARG A 116 2.48 7.35 -9.99
CA ARG A 116 2.03 6.06 -10.57
C ARG A 116 2.79 5.71 -11.83
N SER A 117 3.03 6.68 -12.71
CA SER A 117 3.78 6.48 -13.96
C SER A 117 5.26 6.13 -13.70
N VAL A 118 5.91 6.79 -12.74
CA VAL A 118 7.32 6.54 -12.38
C VAL A 118 7.47 5.22 -11.66
N ASP A 119 6.59 4.92 -10.70
CA ASP A 119 6.60 3.68 -9.93
C ASP A 119 6.49 2.47 -10.85
N THR A 120 5.44 2.39 -11.67
CA THR A 120 5.24 1.26 -12.58
C THR A 120 6.43 1.07 -13.54
N ARG A 121 6.96 2.17 -14.11
CA ARG A 121 8.11 2.09 -15.02
C ARG A 121 9.39 1.64 -14.32
N THR A 122 9.56 2.00 -13.05
CA THR A 122 10.73 1.63 -12.26
C THR A 122 10.65 0.18 -11.81
N PHE A 123 9.55 -0.21 -11.18
CA PHE A 123 9.40 -1.54 -10.59
C PHE A 123 9.19 -2.64 -11.64
N ALA A 124 8.48 -2.38 -12.73
CA ALA A 124 8.39 -3.33 -13.84
C ALA A 124 9.76 -3.64 -14.45
N ARG A 125 10.66 -2.66 -14.57
CA ARG A 125 12.04 -2.88 -15.05
C ARG A 125 12.87 -3.66 -14.05
N ILE A 126 12.77 -3.31 -12.76
CA ILE A 126 13.47 -4.03 -11.68
C ILE A 126 13.03 -5.50 -11.67
N TYR A 127 11.72 -5.76 -11.79
CA TYR A 127 11.20 -7.12 -11.87
C TYR A 127 11.76 -7.90 -13.08
N ALA A 128 11.75 -7.29 -14.27
CA ALA A 128 12.31 -7.93 -15.46
C ALA A 128 13.81 -8.25 -15.32
N GLU A 129 14.58 -7.35 -14.70
CA GLU A 129 16.02 -7.56 -14.43
C GLU A 129 16.25 -8.64 -13.34
N LEU A 130 15.29 -8.86 -12.42
CA LEU A 130 15.35 -9.92 -11.39
C LEU A 130 14.93 -11.28 -11.93
N ALA A 131 13.82 -11.34 -12.66
CA ALA A 131 13.22 -12.60 -13.07
C ALA A 131 14.11 -13.41 -14.02
N VAL A 132 14.76 -12.73 -14.98
CA VAL A 132 15.58 -13.42 -15.99
C VAL A 132 16.77 -14.17 -15.39
N PRO A 133 17.65 -13.56 -14.57
CA PRO A 133 18.76 -14.28 -13.93
C PRO A 133 18.28 -15.43 -13.03
N VAL A 134 17.19 -15.25 -12.29
CA VAL A 134 16.60 -16.29 -11.44
C VAL A 134 16.17 -17.50 -12.28
N ILE A 135 15.47 -17.27 -13.39
CA ILE A 135 15.05 -18.35 -14.30
C ILE A 135 16.25 -19.09 -14.89
N VAL A 136 17.24 -18.33 -15.37
CA VAL A 136 18.44 -18.92 -16.00
C VAL A 136 19.24 -19.74 -15.01
N ALA A 137 19.50 -19.22 -13.78
CA ALA A 137 20.21 -19.92 -12.73
C ALA A 137 19.50 -21.23 -12.36
N GLN A 138 18.16 -21.19 -12.15
CA GLN A 138 17.39 -22.38 -11.78
C GLN A 138 17.32 -23.44 -12.90
N ARG A 139 17.33 -23.02 -14.17
CA ARG A 139 17.46 -23.95 -15.31
C ARG A 139 18.81 -24.65 -15.32
N HIS A 140 19.89 -23.93 -15.00
CA HIS A 140 21.23 -24.53 -14.89
C HIS A 140 21.30 -25.56 -13.75
N GLU A 141 20.63 -25.31 -12.65
CA GLU A 141 20.50 -26.25 -11.51
C GLU A 141 19.56 -27.43 -11.80
N LYS A 142 19.00 -27.55 -13.02
CA LYS A 142 18.05 -28.59 -13.46
C LYS A 142 16.82 -28.73 -12.54
N GLN A 143 16.39 -27.63 -11.93
CA GLN A 143 15.20 -27.60 -11.07
C GLN A 143 13.91 -27.83 -11.88
N ASN A 144 12.89 -28.39 -11.21
CA ASN A 144 11.58 -28.61 -11.80
C ASN A 144 10.89 -27.30 -12.15
N ALA A 145 10.06 -27.30 -13.21
CA ALA A 145 9.32 -26.13 -13.68
C ALA A 145 8.48 -25.46 -12.57
N SER A 146 7.89 -26.26 -11.65
CA SER A 146 7.13 -25.77 -10.50
C SER A 146 8.01 -24.99 -9.50
N THR A 147 9.23 -25.46 -9.24
CA THR A 147 10.19 -24.78 -8.35
C THR A 147 10.66 -23.48 -8.96
N ILE A 148 10.94 -23.46 -10.28
CA ILE A 148 11.31 -22.25 -11.01
C ILE A 148 10.17 -21.22 -10.93
N ALA A 149 8.92 -21.64 -11.20
CA ALA A 149 7.75 -20.77 -11.11
C ALA A 149 7.57 -20.20 -9.72
N ALA A 150 7.70 -21.01 -8.66
CA ALA A 150 7.60 -20.57 -7.27
C ALA A 150 8.65 -19.50 -6.91
N ARG A 151 9.91 -19.66 -7.34
CA ARG A 151 10.97 -18.68 -7.09
C ARG A 151 10.78 -17.37 -7.86
N VAL A 152 10.25 -17.44 -9.08
CA VAL A 152 9.87 -16.24 -9.87
C VAL A 152 8.72 -15.51 -9.21
N THR A 153 7.73 -16.22 -8.67
CA THR A 153 6.61 -15.63 -7.90
C THR A 153 7.13 -14.93 -6.65
N LEU A 154 8.04 -15.54 -5.88
CA LEU A 154 8.67 -14.88 -4.73
C LEU A 154 9.41 -13.60 -5.12
N SER A 155 10.10 -13.60 -6.27
CA SER A 155 10.76 -12.40 -6.80
C SER A 155 9.74 -11.31 -7.14
N ARG A 156 8.55 -11.68 -7.61
CA ARG A 156 7.45 -10.74 -7.87
C ARG A 156 6.87 -10.19 -6.58
N GLU A 157 6.52 -11.04 -5.62
CA GLU A 157 6.02 -10.62 -4.30
C GLU A 157 6.96 -9.63 -3.61
N PHE A 158 8.26 -9.86 -3.78
CA PHE A 158 9.27 -8.98 -3.26
C PHE A 158 9.24 -7.58 -3.92
N VAL A 159 9.15 -7.51 -5.26
CA VAL A 159 9.04 -6.23 -6.00
C VAL A 159 7.74 -5.54 -5.64
N ASP A 160 6.62 -6.27 -5.56
CA ASP A 160 5.30 -5.76 -5.19
C ASP A 160 5.30 -5.16 -3.77
N PHE A 161 6.13 -5.70 -2.87
CA PHE A 161 6.29 -5.09 -1.56
C PHE A 161 6.79 -3.64 -1.65
N PHE A 162 7.82 -3.37 -2.46
CA PHE A 162 8.36 -2.02 -2.63
C PHE A 162 7.47 -1.13 -3.50
N GLU A 163 6.77 -1.71 -4.47
CA GLU A 163 5.87 -0.97 -5.37
C GLU A 163 4.57 -0.55 -4.68
N LEU A 164 3.96 -1.45 -3.88
CA LEU A 164 2.62 -1.27 -3.35
C LEU A 164 2.59 -1.08 -1.83
N HIS A 165 3.33 -1.92 -1.10
CA HIS A 165 3.19 -1.98 0.36
C HIS A 165 4.01 -0.94 1.09
N LEU A 166 5.24 -0.70 0.67
CA LEU A 166 6.10 0.31 1.29
C LEU A 166 5.54 1.74 1.15
N PRO A 167 5.07 2.20 -0.03
CA PRO A 167 4.42 3.51 -0.15
C PRO A 167 3.17 3.61 0.72
N THR A 168 2.35 2.56 0.80
CA THR A 168 1.16 2.54 1.67
C THR A 168 1.54 2.70 3.14
N LEU A 169 2.58 1.98 3.62
CA LEU A 169 3.10 2.13 4.98
C LEU A 169 3.55 3.57 5.27
N ILE A 170 4.31 4.16 4.35
CA ILE A 170 4.78 5.54 4.48
C ILE A 170 3.59 6.50 4.53
N THR A 171 2.61 6.33 3.65
CA THR A 171 1.41 7.18 3.61
C THR A 171 0.61 7.09 4.89
N SER A 172 0.35 5.90 5.42
CA SER A 172 -0.42 5.74 6.66
C SER A 172 0.33 6.34 7.86
N LEU A 173 1.65 6.12 7.98
CA LEU A 173 2.46 6.74 9.03
C LEU A 173 2.50 8.25 8.90
N ALA A 174 2.66 8.78 7.68
CA ALA A 174 2.64 10.22 7.41
C ALA A 174 1.28 10.84 7.74
N SER A 175 0.18 10.16 7.41
CA SER A 175 -1.18 10.63 7.69
C SER A 175 -1.46 10.69 9.18
N ILE A 176 -1.13 9.63 9.96
CA ILE A 176 -1.31 9.60 11.41
C ILE A 176 -0.49 10.71 12.08
N SER A 177 0.82 10.71 11.83
CA SER A 177 1.73 11.68 12.47
C SER A 177 1.48 13.09 11.97
N GLY A 178 1.26 13.27 10.68
CA GLY A 178 1.01 14.56 10.08
C GLY A 178 -0.29 15.20 10.55
N ALA A 179 -1.39 14.44 10.60
CA ALA A 179 -2.66 14.94 11.12
C ALA A 179 -2.54 15.34 12.61
N ALA A 180 -1.85 14.54 13.44
CA ALA A 180 -1.61 14.87 14.84
C ALA A 180 -0.75 16.13 15.00
N ILE A 181 0.32 16.28 14.21
CA ILE A 181 1.18 17.49 14.21
C ILE A 181 0.38 18.69 13.76
N MET A 182 -0.38 18.59 12.66
CA MET A 182 -1.20 19.70 12.18
C MET A 182 -2.23 20.13 13.21
N LEU A 183 -2.87 19.19 13.90
CA LEU A 183 -3.80 19.51 15.01
C LEU A 183 -3.09 20.15 16.20
N LEU A 184 -1.86 19.73 16.54
CA LEU A 184 -1.06 20.38 17.58
C LEU A 184 -0.77 21.85 17.26
N VAL A 185 -0.55 22.16 15.98
CA VAL A 185 -0.26 23.53 15.52
C VAL A 185 -1.52 24.40 15.47
N ILE A 186 -2.64 23.84 14.98
CA ILE A 186 -3.87 24.60 14.73
C ILE A 186 -4.76 24.66 15.98
N GLU A 187 -4.94 23.53 16.69
CA GLU A 187 -5.71 23.38 17.91
C GLU A 187 -4.96 22.52 18.94
N PHE A 188 -4.06 23.14 19.70
CA PHE A 188 -3.10 22.50 20.59
C PHE A 188 -3.72 21.40 21.48
N TRP A 189 -4.83 21.67 22.16
CA TRP A 189 -5.47 20.70 23.08
C TRP A 189 -6.04 19.49 22.33
N THR A 190 -6.55 19.68 21.13
CA THR A 190 -7.00 18.59 20.26
C THR A 190 -5.82 17.73 19.82
N GLY A 191 -4.71 18.36 19.43
CA GLY A 191 -3.49 17.65 19.08
C GLY A 191 -2.91 16.83 20.25
N VAL A 192 -2.92 17.39 21.48
CA VAL A 192 -2.56 16.63 22.69
C VAL A 192 -3.49 15.43 22.89
N GLY A 193 -4.80 15.59 22.67
CA GLY A 193 -5.76 14.49 22.68
C GLY A 193 -5.41 13.39 21.68
N CYS A 194 -5.01 13.75 20.45
CA CYS A 194 -4.52 12.79 19.45
C CYS A 194 -3.32 12.00 19.96
N LEU A 195 -2.33 12.65 20.56
CA LEU A 195 -1.13 11.98 21.10
C LEU A 195 -1.49 11.01 22.24
N ILE A 196 -2.40 11.39 23.12
CA ILE A 196 -2.88 10.52 24.21
C ILE A 196 -3.56 9.28 23.62
N ILE A 197 -4.43 9.46 22.62
CA ILE A 197 -5.10 8.34 21.94
C ILE A 197 -4.08 7.43 21.25
N LEU A 198 -3.08 7.98 20.57
CA LEU A 198 -2.01 7.19 19.95
C LEU A 198 -1.27 6.35 20.98
N LEU A 199 -0.94 6.92 22.13
CA LEU A 199 -0.27 6.20 23.21
C LEU A 199 -1.12 5.05 23.76
N ILE A 200 -2.39 5.31 24.04
CA ILE A 200 -3.35 4.30 24.54
C ILE A 200 -3.52 3.18 23.52
N LEU A 201 -3.73 3.54 22.25
CA LEU A 201 -3.90 2.56 21.17
C LEU A 201 -2.62 1.77 20.91
N ALA A 202 -1.45 2.39 20.98
CA ALA A 202 -0.18 1.66 20.86
C ALA A 202 -0.03 0.59 21.94
N CYS A 203 -0.36 0.90 23.20
CA CYS A 203 -0.38 -0.08 24.28
C CYS A 203 -1.43 -1.19 24.06
N PHE A 204 -2.62 -0.84 23.60
CA PHE A 204 -3.67 -1.80 23.26
C PHE A 204 -3.29 -2.71 22.09
N LEU A 205 -2.74 -2.14 21.03
CA LEU A 205 -2.34 -2.87 19.81
C LEU A 205 -1.27 -3.92 20.07
N LEU A 206 -0.33 -3.69 20.98
CA LEU A 206 0.68 -4.69 21.35
C LEU A 206 0.06 -5.99 21.89
N GLY A 207 -0.93 -5.87 22.77
CA GLY A 207 -1.67 -7.02 23.31
C GLY A 207 -2.63 -7.66 22.30
N PHE A 208 -3.25 -6.83 21.48
CA PHE A 208 -4.20 -7.24 20.45
C PHE A 208 -3.52 -8.01 19.32
N SER A 209 -2.37 -7.53 18.83
CA SER A 209 -1.58 -8.13 17.76
C SER A 209 -1.12 -9.54 18.12
N ARG A 210 -0.58 -9.78 19.31
CA ARG A 210 -0.11 -11.11 19.76
C ARG A 210 -1.20 -12.18 19.65
N LYS A 211 -2.44 -11.84 20.04
CA LYS A 211 -3.57 -12.76 19.96
C LYS A 211 -4.02 -12.99 18.53
N ASN A 212 -3.99 -11.96 17.68
CA ASN A 212 -4.29 -12.07 16.26
C ASN A 212 -3.27 -12.95 15.54
N GLU A 213 -1.97 -12.77 15.77
CA GLU A 213 -0.91 -13.61 15.21
C GLU A 213 -1.11 -15.09 15.55
N ALA A 214 -1.52 -15.41 16.79
CA ALA A 214 -1.81 -16.77 17.18
C ALA A 214 -3.02 -17.37 16.44
N LEU A 215 -4.07 -16.59 16.18
CA LEU A 215 -5.23 -17.02 15.39
C LEU A 215 -4.89 -17.17 13.91
N PHE A 216 -4.16 -16.23 13.33
CA PHE A 216 -3.67 -16.33 11.95
C PHE A 216 -2.76 -17.53 11.76
N GLY A 217 -1.85 -17.81 12.70
CA GLY A 217 -1.00 -18.98 12.66
C GLY A 217 -1.80 -20.29 12.66
N ARG A 218 -2.86 -20.36 13.49
CA ARG A 218 -3.78 -21.53 13.50
C ARG A 218 -4.57 -21.65 12.19
N LEU A 219 -5.00 -20.52 11.62
CA LEU A 219 -5.71 -20.49 10.34
C LEU A 219 -4.80 -20.96 9.20
N ASN A 220 -3.60 -20.42 9.10
CA ASN A 220 -2.62 -20.79 8.05
C ASN A 220 -2.21 -22.27 8.15
N ASN A 221 -1.94 -22.77 9.35
CA ASN A 221 -1.65 -24.19 9.55
C ASN A 221 -2.81 -25.10 9.14
N ARG A 222 -4.06 -24.62 9.20
CA ARG A 222 -5.23 -25.37 8.71
C ARG A 222 -5.35 -25.28 7.19
N LEU A 223 -5.06 -24.14 6.58
CA LEU A 223 -5.06 -23.96 5.12
C LEU A 223 -3.96 -24.81 4.46
N GLU A 224 -2.78 -24.90 5.05
CA GLU A 224 -1.72 -25.80 4.54
C GLU A 224 -2.16 -27.27 4.49
N LYS A 225 -2.93 -27.70 5.48
CA LYS A 225 -3.48 -29.07 5.53
C LYS A 225 -4.64 -29.30 4.58
N GLU A 226 -5.27 -28.24 4.06
CA GLU A 226 -6.41 -28.32 3.15
C GLU A 226 -6.06 -29.06 1.87
N VAL A 227 -4.91 -28.77 1.28
CA VAL A 227 -4.46 -29.38 0.02
C VAL A 227 -4.38 -30.90 0.12
N SER A 228 -3.89 -31.43 1.24
CA SER A 228 -3.80 -32.88 1.47
C SER A 228 -5.14 -33.51 1.85
N LEU A 229 -6.02 -32.77 2.52
CA LEU A 229 -7.32 -33.26 2.94
C LEU A 229 -8.34 -33.34 1.80
N VAL A 230 -8.34 -32.35 0.90
CA VAL A 230 -9.31 -32.27 -0.21
C VAL A 230 -9.18 -33.47 -1.16
N THR A 231 -7.98 -34.02 -1.32
CA THR A 231 -7.73 -35.16 -2.24
C THR A 231 -8.09 -36.54 -1.68
N VAL A 232 -8.14 -36.70 -0.33
CA VAL A 232 -8.20 -38.03 0.28
C VAL A 232 -9.32 -38.16 1.33
N ALA A 233 -9.80 -37.05 1.91
CA ALA A 233 -10.70 -37.10 3.07
C ALA A 233 -12.16 -37.31 2.69
N GLN A 234 -12.87 -38.13 3.53
CA GLN A 234 -14.31 -38.36 3.42
C GLN A 234 -15.12 -37.13 3.89
N ALA A 235 -16.39 -37.02 3.46
CA ALA A 235 -17.28 -35.91 3.75
C ALA A 235 -17.36 -35.48 5.24
N PRO A 236 -17.41 -36.37 6.24
CA PRO A 236 -17.43 -35.98 7.65
C PRO A 236 -16.15 -35.31 8.12
N ALA A 237 -14.99 -35.74 7.61
CA ALA A 237 -13.69 -35.15 7.92
C ALA A 237 -13.55 -33.74 7.28
N LEU A 238 -14.01 -33.60 6.06
CA LEU A 238 -14.08 -32.28 5.37
C LEU A 238 -15.01 -31.32 6.12
N ALA A 239 -16.22 -31.76 6.50
CA ALA A 239 -17.15 -30.94 7.27
C ALA A 239 -16.53 -30.44 8.59
N LYS A 240 -15.82 -31.34 9.32
CA LYS A 240 -15.09 -30.94 10.53
C LYS A 240 -13.96 -29.95 10.25
N HIS A 241 -13.19 -30.13 9.16
CA HIS A 241 -12.10 -29.24 8.76
C HIS A 241 -12.63 -27.84 8.46
N TYR A 242 -13.62 -27.72 7.57
CA TYR A 242 -14.23 -26.44 7.21
C TYR A 242 -14.98 -25.78 8.37
N GLY A 243 -15.60 -26.56 9.25
CA GLY A 243 -16.21 -26.06 10.49
C GLY A 243 -15.20 -25.43 11.46
N VAL A 244 -13.98 -25.95 11.53
CA VAL A 244 -12.89 -25.32 12.32
C VAL A 244 -12.38 -24.06 11.60
N LEU A 245 -12.22 -24.10 10.28
CA LEU A 245 -11.79 -22.98 9.47
C LEU A 245 -12.75 -21.80 9.60
N ALA A 246 -14.06 -22.07 9.50
CA ALA A 246 -15.11 -21.06 9.68
C ALA A 246 -15.03 -20.41 11.06
N ARG A 247 -14.92 -21.20 12.14
CA ARG A 247 -14.78 -20.67 13.51
C ARG A 247 -13.55 -19.79 13.70
N LEU A 248 -12.40 -20.14 13.09
CA LEU A 248 -11.20 -19.33 13.15
C LEU A 248 -11.38 -18.00 12.41
N ARG A 249 -12.01 -18.01 11.22
CA ARG A 249 -12.32 -16.81 10.46
C ARG A 249 -13.32 -15.90 11.19
N ILE A 250 -14.38 -16.48 11.76
CA ILE A 250 -15.36 -15.74 12.58
C ILE A 250 -14.64 -15.10 13.77
N GLY A 251 -13.82 -15.85 14.51
CA GLY A 251 -13.08 -15.30 15.65
C GLY A 251 -12.10 -14.18 15.28
N LEU A 252 -11.51 -14.21 14.09
CA LEU A 252 -10.70 -13.09 13.58
C LEU A 252 -11.58 -11.89 13.25
N SER A 253 -12.70 -12.10 12.57
CA SER A 253 -13.64 -11.03 12.21
C SER A 253 -14.24 -10.33 13.44
N ASP A 254 -14.63 -11.10 14.46
CA ASP A 254 -15.14 -10.56 15.73
C ASP A 254 -14.11 -9.67 16.44
N ARG A 255 -12.83 -10.05 16.34
CA ARG A 255 -11.74 -9.24 16.90
C ARG A 255 -11.47 -7.98 16.08
N GLU A 256 -11.53 -8.06 14.75
CA GLU A 256 -11.43 -6.89 13.89
C GLU A 256 -12.57 -5.91 14.21
N ALA A 257 -13.81 -6.40 14.37
CA ALA A 257 -14.96 -5.59 14.76
C ALA A 257 -14.75 -4.93 16.14
N LEU A 258 -14.19 -5.65 17.13
CA LEU A 258 -13.84 -5.09 18.42
C LEU A 258 -12.76 -3.99 18.31
N GLY A 259 -11.77 -4.18 17.49
CA GLY A 259 -10.76 -3.15 17.20
C GLY A 259 -11.38 -1.91 16.58
N PHE A 260 -12.25 -2.10 15.59
CA PHE A 260 -12.95 -1.03 14.91
C PHE A 260 -13.82 -0.20 15.84
N ILE A 261 -14.62 -0.84 16.70
CA ILE A 261 -15.45 -0.11 17.67
C ILE A 261 -14.62 0.63 18.73
N THR A 262 -13.46 0.08 19.13
CA THR A 262 -12.54 0.74 20.05
C THR A 262 -11.96 2.02 19.44
N ILE A 263 -11.50 1.96 18.19
CA ILE A 263 -11.00 3.12 17.46
C ILE A 263 -12.12 4.14 17.25
N GLY A 264 -13.30 3.69 16.83
CA GLY A 264 -14.46 4.56 16.62
C GLY A 264 -14.90 5.28 17.89
N THR A 265 -14.86 4.60 19.04
CA THR A 265 -15.18 5.21 20.34
C THR A 265 -14.14 6.27 20.72
N ALA A 266 -12.85 5.97 20.58
CA ALA A 266 -11.78 6.94 20.84
C ALA A 266 -11.90 8.17 19.92
N ALA A 267 -12.15 7.95 18.64
CA ALA A 267 -12.40 9.04 17.69
C ALA A 267 -13.61 9.88 18.07
N ALA A 268 -14.74 9.26 18.40
CA ALA A 268 -15.96 9.96 18.80
C ALA A 268 -15.75 10.83 20.04
N LEU A 269 -15.02 10.33 21.04
CA LEU A 269 -14.67 11.09 22.24
C LEU A 269 -13.76 12.29 21.90
N LEU A 270 -12.80 12.11 21.00
CA LEU A 270 -11.92 13.18 20.54
C LEU A 270 -12.71 14.25 19.77
N PHE A 271 -13.61 13.86 18.87
CA PHE A 271 -14.51 14.79 18.17
C PHE A 271 -15.36 15.57 19.16
N ALA A 272 -16.01 14.90 20.13
CA ALA A 272 -16.82 15.55 21.13
C ALA A 272 -16.01 16.56 21.96
N PHE A 273 -14.81 16.17 22.41
CA PHE A 273 -13.90 17.05 23.12
C PHE A 273 -13.55 18.30 22.30
N THR A 274 -13.19 18.11 21.03
CA THR A 274 -12.79 19.21 20.13
C THR A 274 -13.96 20.16 19.88
N ILE A 275 -15.14 19.64 19.57
CA ILE A 275 -16.34 20.45 19.35
C ILE A 275 -16.67 21.28 20.60
N LEU A 276 -16.67 20.67 21.79
CA LEU A 276 -16.91 21.38 23.05
C LEU A 276 -15.83 22.42 23.31
N SER A 277 -14.57 22.13 23.06
CA SER A 277 -13.46 23.07 23.23
C SER A 277 -13.61 24.29 22.32
N MET A 278 -13.88 24.07 21.03
CA MET A 278 -14.08 25.13 20.06
C MET A 278 -15.33 25.98 20.38
N THR A 279 -16.42 25.36 20.75
CA THR A 279 -17.65 26.05 21.13
C THR A 279 -17.44 26.95 22.34
N ARG A 280 -16.71 26.49 23.39
CA ARG A 280 -16.40 27.28 24.57
C ARG A 280 -15.51 28.49 24.30
N LYS A 281 -14.59 28.37 23.32
CA LYS A 281 -13.72 29.48 22.91
C LYS A 281 -14.45 30.55 22.10
N GLY A 282 -15.69 30.30 21.69
CA GLY A 282 -16.48 31.23 20.86
C GLY A 282 -15.88 31.40 19.46
N MET A 283 -15.20 30.42 18.96
CA MET A 283 -14.38 30.48 17.76
C MET A 283 -15.07 29.81 16.59
N GLY A 284 -14.99 30.30 15.47
CA GLY A 284 -14.05 30.99 14.68
C GLY A 284 -14.46 30.99 13.22
N ASP A 285 -13.52 31.34 12.39
CA ASP A 285 -13.68 31.30 10.92
C ASP A 285 -14.15 29.92 10.45
N ALA A 286 -15.08 29.89 9.51
CA ALA A 286 -15.62 28.64 8.93
C ALA A 286 -14.51 27.73 8.37
N GLY A 287 -13.47 28.34 7.80
CA GLY A 287 -12.31 27.61 7.29
C GLY A 287 -11.46 26.96 8.38
N HIS A 288 -11.32 27.59 9.56
CA HIS A 288 -10.62 26.99 10.69
C HIS A 288 -11.37 25.75 11.19
N ILE A 289 -12.69 25.87 11.39
CA ILE A 289 -13.54 24.74 11.80
C ILE A 289 -13.41 23.58 10.78
N TYR A 290 -13.51 23.87 9.50
CA TYR A 290 -13.36 22.87 8.44
C TYR A 290 -12.00 22.16 8.51
N SER A 291 -10.90 22.92 8.64
CA SER A 291 -9.55 22.35 8.71
C SER A 291 -9.39 21.41 9.90
N VAL A 292 -9.82 21.83 11.08
CA VAL A 292 -9.75 21.02 12.31
C VAL A 292 -10.57 19.74 12.18
N MET A 293 -11.82 19.83 11.72
CA MET A 293 -12.69 18.66 11.54
C MET A 293 -12.13 17.69 10.50
N THR A 294 -11.55 18.21 9.43
CA THR A 294 -10.95 17.37 8.37
C THR A 294 -9.69 16.67 8.88
N TYR A 295 -8.81 17.34 9.62
CA TYR A 295 -7.65 16.68 10.23
C TYR A 295 -8.04 15.64 11.28
N LEU A 296 -9.06 15.90 12.07
CA LEU A 296 -9.61 14.90 13.00
C LEU A 296 -10.11 13.65 12.25
N TRP A 297 -10.82 13.87 11.14
CA TRP A 297 -11.31 12.79 10.31
C TRP A 297 -10.15 12.01 9.67
N MET A 298 -9.16 12.70 9.13
CA MET A 298 -7.94 12.08 8.60
C MET A 298 -7.23 11.25 9.67
N PHE A 299 -7.09 11.77 10.87
CA PHE A 299 -6.50 11.06 12.00
C PHE A 299 -7.30 9.80 12.34
N ALA A 300 -8.61 9.90 12.49
CA ALA A 300 -9.49 8.78 12.82
C ALA A 300 -9.43 7.67 11.75
N MET A 301 -9.51 8.04 10.47
CA MET A 301 -9.42 7.07 9.36
C MET A 301 -8.04 6.40 9.29
N SER A 302 -6.97 7.15 9.57
CA SER A 302 -5.62 6.59 9.59
C SER A 302 -5.37 5.62 10.75
N LEU A 303 -6.10 5.76 11.86
CA LEU A 303 -6.04 4.80 12.97
C LEU A 303 -6.63 3.42 12.59
N ASP A 304 -7.61 3.38 11.70
CA ASP A 304 -8.18 2.13 11.19
C ASP A 304 -7.18 1.32 10.36
N ASP A 305 -6.22 1.98 9.75
CA ASP A 305 -5.13 1.31 9.02
C ASP A 305 -4.11 0.61 9.95
N GLY A 306 -4.09 0.92 11.25
CA GLY A 306 -3.11 0.40 12.21
C GLY A 306 -2.96 -1.13 12.22
N PRO A 307 -4.04 -1.92 12.32
CA PRO A 307 -3.97 -3.38 12.26
C PRO A 307 -3.39 -3.90 10.94
N ARG A 308 -3.74 -3.28 9.80
CA ARG A 308 -3.21 -3.62 8.47
C ARG A 308 -1.72 -3.31 8.34
N LEU A 309 -1.25 -2.23 8.96
CA LEU A 309 0.16 -1.88 9.00
C LEU A 309 0.99 -2.94 9.73
N LEU A 310 0.50 -3.46 10.86
CA LEU A 310 1.15 -4.54 11.60
C LEU A 310 1.18 -5.84 10.79
N GLU A 311 0.11 -6.17 10.09
CA GLU A 311 0.06 -7.33 9.20
C GLU A 311 1.10 -7.22 8.07
N LYS A 312 1.17 -6.07 7.40
CA LYS A 312 2.15 -5.80 6.33
C LYS A 312 3.58 -5.84 6.85
N TYR A 313 3.83 -5.33 8.05
CA TYR A 313 5.14 -5.44 8.69
C TYR A 313 5.52 -6.89 9.00
N SER A 314 4.56 -7.69 9.47
CA SER A 314 4.76 -9.12 9.73
C SER A 314 5.04 -9.90 8.43
N GLN A 315 4.33 -9.60 7.35
CA GLN A 315 4.58 -10.17 6.02
C GLN A 315 5.99 -9.82 5.53
N LEU A 316 6.44 -8.57 5.69
CA LEU A 316 7.81 -8.17 5.34
C LEU A 316 8.85 -8.97 6.10
N LYS A 317 8.65 -9.14 7.41
CA LYS A 317 9.56 -9.90 8.27
C LYS A 317 9.63 -11.38 7.86
N ASP A 318 8.51 -11.97 7.47
CA ASP A 318 8.43 -13.36 7.00
C ASP A 318 9.09 -13.54 5.63
N ILE A 319 8.82 -12.66 4.67
CA ILE A 319 9.50 -12.63 3.36
C ILE A 319 11.02 -12.49 3.57
N GLY A 320 11.45 -11.58 4.45
CA GLY A 320 12.86 -11.40 4.77
C GLY A 320 13.52 -12.64 5.38
N LYS A 321 12.79 -13.42 6.20
CA LYS A 321 13.27 -14.69 6.74
C LYS A 321 13.37 -15.77 5.67
N ARG A 322 12.32 -15.97 4.85
CA ARG A 322 12.28 -17.01 3.79
C ARG A 322 13.34 -16.78 2.72
N VAL A 323 13.62 -15.52 2.41
CA VAL A 323 14.69 -15.11 1.52
C VAL A 323 16.08 -15.42 2.11
N ASN A 324 16.21 -15.42 3.45
CA ASN A 324 17.47 -15.69 4.15
C ASN A 324 17.69 -17.18 4.45
N THR A 325 16.64 -17.99 4.52
CA THR A 325 16.69 -19.44 4.79
C THR A 325 16.72 -20.29 3.51
N GLY A 326 16.59 -19.68 2.35
CA GLY A 326 16.71 -20.36 1.03
C GLY A 326 18.14 -20.48 0.51
N SER A 327 19.14 -20.28 1.38
CA SER A 327 20.57 -20.49 1.12
C SER A 327 21.06 -21.77 1.77
#